data_44e82ff3eb39261446bee1ce6f7d0b7a
#
_entry.id   44e82ff3eb39261446bee1ce6f7d0b7a
#
_cell.length_a   1.000
_cell.length_b   1.000
_cell.length_c   1.000
_cell.angle_alpha   90.00
_cell.angle_beta   90.00
_cell.angle_gamma   90.00
#
_symmetry.space_group_name_H-M   'P 1'
#
loop_
_entity.id
_entity.type
_entity.pdbx_description
1 polymer ?
#
loop_
_entity_poly.entity_id
_entity_poly.type
_entity_poly.pdbx_seq_one_letter_code
_entity_poly.pdbx_strand_id
1 'polypeptide(L)'
;MKGMGQIVTWSIRDETLHVEGMSKLFRTFIHERPHLWTDKLKYEVYCAAERVVELEDNFIDVCFEGADIPDLTADEVKEYIRYIADRRLLGLGMKAIFHSTENPLPWLDQQLNAVEHANFFENRATEYAKSSTQGNWQDIFI
;
A
#
# COMPACT_ATOMS: atom_id res chain seq x y z
N MET A 1 -8.76 -8.73 16.49
CA MET A 1 -8.35 -9.78 15.51
C MET A 1 -6.83 -9.71 15.27
N LYS A 2 -6.04 -10.24 16.19
CA LYS A 2 -4.56 -10.13 16.17
C LYS A 2 -3.92 -10.83 14.95
N GLY A 3 -4.42 -12.00 14.54
CA GLY A 3 -3.89 -12.71 13.37
C GLY A 3 -4.10 -11.98 12.05
N MET A 4 -5.21 -11.27 11.87
CA MET A 4 -5.42 -10.43 10.69
C MET A 4 -4.42 -9.28 10.64
N GLY A 5 -4.17 -8.61 11.77
CA GLY A 5 -3.17 -7.54 11.84
C GLY A 5 -1.77 -8.03 11.46
N GLN A 6 -1.40 -9.25 11.84
CA GLN A 6 -0.10 -9.83 11.49
C GLN A 6 0.00 -10.16 9.99
N ILE A 7 -1.06 -10.66 9.37
CA ILE A 7 -1.11 -10.90 7.92
C ILE A 7 -0.95 -9.57 7.16
N VAL A 8 -1.69 -8.53 7.58
CA VAL A 8 -1.57 -7.19 6.97
C VAL A 8 -0.14 -6.66 7.11
N THR A 9 0.48 -6.80 8.27
CA THR A 9 1.87 -6.39 8.50
C THR A 9 2.85 -7.08 7.52
N TRP A 10 2.70 -8.38 7.32
CA TRP A 10 3.55 -9.12 6.37
C TRP A 10 3.31 -8.69 4.92
N SER A 11 2.05 -8.53 4.54
CA SER A 11 1.67 -8.05 3.20
C SER A 11 2.28 -6.68 2.90
N ILE A 12 2.18 -5.73 3.83
CA ILE A 12 2.76 -4.38 3.69
C ILE A 12 4.26 -4.44 3.46
N ARG A 13 4.97 -5.29 4.21
CA ARG A 13 6.42 -5.46 4.05
C ARG A 13 6.78 -5.98 2.66
N ASP A 14 6.10 -7.03 2.21
CA ASP A 14 6.35 -7.63 0.90
C ASP A 14 6.05 -6.61 -0.21
N GLU A 15 4.95 -5.88 -0.13
CA GLU A 15 4.59 -4.85 -1.10
C GLU A 15 5.57 -3.68 -1.10
N THR A 16 6.13 -3.29 0.04
CA THR A 16 7.18 -2.26 0.10
C THR A 16 8.41 -2.69 -0.69
N LEU A 17 8.88 -3.93 -0.51
CA LEU A 17 10.01 -4.48 -1.26
C LEU A 17 9.73 -4.58 -2.76
N HIS A 18 8.50 -4.97 -3.15
CA HIS A 18 8.09 -5.00 -4.55
C HIS A 18 8.13 -3.60 -5.17
N VAL A 19 7.56 -2.61 -4.49
CA VAL A 19 7.56 -1.21 -4.97
C VAL A 19 8.97 -0.66 -5.12
N GLU A 20 9.86 -0.91 -4.16
CA GLU A 20 11.26 -0.48 -4.23
C GLU A 20 12.01 -1.19 -5.37
N GLY A 21 11.85 -2.50 -5.47
CA GLY A 21 12.45 -3.32 -6.52
C GLY A 21 12.01 -2.87 -7.91
N MET A 22 10.71 -2.69 -8.13
CA MET A 22 10.15 -2.24 -9.41
C MET A 22 10.56 -0.81 -9.75
N SER A 23 10.59 0.09 -8.77
CA SER A 23 11.06 1.46 -8.98
C SER A 23 12.54 1.51 -9.36
N LYS A 24 13.37 0.68 -8.72
CA LYS A 24 14.80 0.55 -9.06
C LYS A 24 14.97 -0.04 -10.46
N LEU A 25 14.23 -1.10 -10.78
CA LEU A 25 14.25 -1.72 -12.11
C LEU A 25 13.87 -0.72 -13.19
N PHE A 26 12.79 0.03 -13.01
CA PHE A 26 12.36 1.06 -13.93
C PHE A 26 13.44 2.12 -14.17
N ARG A 27 14.01 2.67 -13.10
CA ARG A 27 15.09 3.67 -13.22
C ARG A 27 16.31 3.13 -13.93
N THR A 28 16.72 1.90 -13.62
CA THR A 28 17.85 1.24 -14.29
C THR A 28 17.56 1.04 -15.77
N PHE A 29 16.37 0.55 -16.10
CA PHE A 29 15.93 0.33 -17.48
C PHE A 29 15.93 1.63 -18.31
N ILE A 30 15.42 2.72 -17.76
CA ILE A 30 15.41 4.03 -18.42
C ILE A 30 16.82 4.60 -18.54
N HIS A 31 17.67 4.41 -17.53
CA HIS A 31 19.08 4.83 -17.59
C HIS A 31 19.85 4.10 -18.70
N GLU A 32 19.62 2.81 -18.88
CA GLU A 32 20.24 2.01 -19.96
C GLU A 32 19.65 2.33 -21.35
N ARG A 33 18.40 2.83 -21.40
CA ARG A 33 17.65 3.10 -22.64
C ARG A 33 17.01 4.50 -22.61
N PRO A 34 17.83 5.57 -22.57
CA PRO A 34 17.30 6.94 -22.39
C PRO A 34 16.40 7.39 -23.52
N HIS A 35 16.49 6.81 -24.71
CA HIS A 35 15.62 7.10 -25.84
C HIS A 35 14.15 6.70 -25.60
N LEU A 36 13.90 5.83 -24.64
CA LEU A 36 12.54 5.45 -24.26
C LEU A 36 11.88 6.48 -23.31
N TRP A 37 12.69 7.34 -22.66
CA TRP A 37 12.18 8.34 -21.72
C TRP A 37 11.60 9.55 -22.45
N THR A 38 10.62 9.30 -23.30
CA THR A 38 9.94 10.30 -24.12
C THR A 38 8.88 11.05 -23.33
N ASP A 39 8.49 12.24 -23.82
CA ASP A 39 7.40 12.99 -23.21
C ASP A 39 6.05 12.24 -23.31
N LYS A 40 5.88 11.42 -24.34
CA LYS A 40 4.73 10.52 -24.46
C LYS A 40 4.68 9.51 -23.32
N LEU A 41 5.80 8.82 -23.03
CA LEU A 41 5.85 7.86 -21.91
C LEU A 41 5.60 8.54 -20.56
N LYS A 42 6.20 9.72 -20.35
CA LYS A 42 5.96 10.50 -19.13
C LYS A 42 4.49 10.86 -18.98
N TYR A 43 3.86 11.30 -20.05
CA TYR A 43 2.43 11.61 -20.05
C TYR A 43 1.58 10.37 -19.70
N GLU A 44 1.88 9.22 -20.30
CA GLU A 44 1.21 7.95 -20.00
C GLU A 44 1.36 7.56 -18.52
N VAL A 45 2.53 7.77 -17.91
CA VAL A 45 2.77 7.53 -16.47
C VAL A 45 1.93 8.48 -15.62
N TYR A 46 1.83 9.77 -15.98
CA TYR A 46 0.97 10.71 -15.26
C TYR A 46 -0.50 10.32 -15.34
N CYS A 47 -1.00 10.00 -16.53
CA CYS A 47 -2.38 9.53 -16.70
C CYS A 47 -2.66 8.25 -15.87
N ALA A 48 -1.69 7.34 -15.79
CA ALA A 48 -1.83 6.15 -14.97
C ALA A 48 -1.89 6.50 -13.48
N ALA A 49 -1.06 7.44 -13.01
CA ALA A 49 -1.08 7.90 -11.61
C ALA A 49 -2.41 8.56 -11.25
N GLU A 50 -2.92 9.46 -12.10
CA GLU A 50 -4.23 10.11 -11.92
C GLU A 50 -5.36 9.06 -11.87
N ARG A 51 -5.31 8.08 -12.77
CA ARG A 51 -6.33 7.02 -12.80
C ARG A 51 -6.30 6.13 -11.57
N VAL A 52 -5.12 5.80 -11.06
CA VAL A 52 -5.00 5.03 -9.82
C VAL A 52 -5.56 5.82 -8.64
N VAL A 53 -5.21 7.10 -8.50
CA VAL A 53 -5.76 7.96 -7.44
C VAL A 53 -7.27 8.04 -7.50
N GLU A 54 -7.86 8.20 -8.69
CA GLU A 54 -9.32 8.18 -8.88
C GLU A 54 -9.96 6.86 -8.42
N LEU A 55 -9.33 5.73 -8.73
CA LEU A 55 -9.81 4.41 -8.31
C LEU A 55 -9.73 4.20 -6.80
N GLU A 56 -8.63 4.67 -6.18
CA GLU A 56 -8.46 4.65 -4.73
C GLU A 56 -9.47 5.55 -4.02
N ASP A 57 -9.74 6.75 -4.55
CA ASP A 57 -10.78 7.64 -4.02
C ASP A 57 -12.14 6.95 -4.00
N ASN A 58 -12.53 6.30 -5.09
CA ASN A 58 -13.79 5.56 -5.17
C ASN A 58 -13.83 4.38 -4.18
N PHE A 59 -12.72 3.67 -4.02
CA PHE A 59 -12.62 2.59 -3.04
C PHE A 59 -12.73 3.09 -1.60
N ILE A 60 -12.07 4.22 -1.29
CA ILE A 60 -12.16 4.87 0.02
C ILE A 60 -13.61 5.28 0.32
N ASP A 61 -14.31 5.88 -0.65
CA ASP A 61 -15.71 6.25 -0.49
C ASP A 61 -16.57 5.04 -0.13
N VAL A 62 -16.40 3.93 -0.81
CA VAL A 62 -17.10 2.67 -0.49
C VAL A 62 -16.75 2.16 0.91
N CYS A 63 -15.47 2.24 1.32
CA CYS A 63 -15.04 1.80 2.65
C CYS A 63 -15.63 2.64 3.79
N PHE A 64 -15.85 3.94 3.55
CA PHE A 64 -16.42 4.87 4.53
C PHE A 64 -17.95 5.01 4.42
N GLU A 65 -18.56 4.37 3.42
CA GLU A 65 -20.02 4.37 3.29
C GLU A 65 -20.64 3.58 4.45
N GLY A 66 -21.24 4.34 5.37
CA GLY A 66 -21.90 3.75 6.55
C GLY A 66 -20.98 3.27 7.68
N ALA A 67 -19.71 3.63 7.66
CA ALA A 67 -18.75 3.32 8.71
C ALA A 67 -18.03 4.58 9.20
N ASP A 68 -18.25 4.97 10.45
CA ASP A 68 -17.45 5.99 11.13
C ASP A 68 -16.24 5.30 11.79
N ILE A 69 -15.05 5.67 11.36
CA ILE A 69 -13.80 5.23 11.99
C ILE A 69 -13.34 6.35 12.92
N PRO A 70 -13.22 6.10 14.24
CA PRO A 70 -12.74 7.12 15.16
C PRO A 70 -11.37 7.66 14.72
N ASP A 71 -11.22 8.97 14.76
CA ASP A 71 -9.97 9.68 14.46
C ASP A 71 -9.41 9.46 13.04
N LEU A 72 -10.24 9.05 12.08
CA LEU A 72 -9.85 8.87 10.68
C LEU A 72 -11.00 9.26 9.74
N THR A 73 -10.77 10.17 8.83
CA THR A 73 -11.73 10.60 7.81
C THR A 73 -11.38 10.10 6.42
N ALA A 74 -12.39 9.95 5.56
CA ALA A 74 -12.17 9.60 4.15
C ALA A 74 -11.26 10.62 3.44
N ASP A 75 -11.42 11.91 3.74
CA ASP A 75 -10.64 12.98 3.13
C ASP A 75 -9.15 12.90 3.52
N GLU A 76 -8.83 12.57 4.78
CA GLU A 76 -7.44 12.36 5.21
C GLU A 76 -6.80 11.18 4.50
N VAL A 77 -7.55 10.08 4.30
CA VAL A 77 -7.04 8.90 3.58
C VAL A 77 -6.84 9.23 2.10
N LYS A 78 -7.77 9.94 1.45
CA LYS A 78 -7.63 10.39 0.07
C LYS A 78 -6.43 11.32 -0.11
N GLU A 79 -6.22 12.24 0.82
CA GLU A 79 -5.04 13.12 0.79
C GLU A 79 -3.74 12.33 0.98
N TYR A 80 -3.75 11.30 1.83
CA TYR A 80 -2.61 10.39 1.96
C TYR A 80 -2.29 9.63 0.66
N ILE A 81 -3.30 9.20 -0.09
CA ILE A 81 -3.09 8.59 -1.41
C ILE A 81 -2.39 9.57 -2.38
N ARG A 82 -2.79 10.84 -2.39
CA ARG A 82 -2.13 11.88 -3.20
C ARG A 82 -0.69 12.10 -2.77
N TYR A 83 -0.45 12.17 -1.47
CA TYR A 83 0.88 12.28 -0.90
C TYR A 83 1.79 11.12 -1.34
N ILE A 84 1.32 9.89 -1.26
CA ILE A 84 2.08 8.72 -1.71
C ILE A 84 2.29 8.74 -3.22
N ALA A 85 1.28 9.09 -4.02
CA ALA A 85 1.39 9.19 -5.47
C ALA A 85 2.49 10.17 -5.89
N ASP A 86 2.53 11.36 -5.30
CA ASP A 86 3.58 12.35 -5.54
C ASP A 86 4.97 11.82 -5.16
N ARG A 87 5.10 11.14 -4.03
CA ARG A 87 6.37 10.52 -3.61
C ARG A 87 6.82 9.43 -4.59
N ARG A 88 5.91 8.63 -5.12
CA ARG A 88 6.22 7.61 -6.12
C ARG A 88 6.66 8.24 -7.44
N LEU A 89 5.98 9.27 -7.91
CA LEU A 89 6.38 10.03 -9.11
C LEU A 89 7.79 10.63 -8.95
N LEU A 90 8.06 11.28 -7.82
CA LEU A 90 9.39 11.80 -7.49
C LEU A 90 10.45 10.68 -7.48
N GLY A 91 10.13 9.53 -6.91
CA GLY A 91 10.98 8.34 -6.89
C GLY A 91 11.31 7.80 -8.29
N LEU A 92 10.45 8.02 -9.28
CA LEU A 92 10.70 7.70 -10.69
C LEU A 92 11.46 8.80 -11.46
N GLY A 93 11.82 9.91 -10.78
CA GLY A 93 12.47 11.07 -11.41
C GLY A 93 11.49 12.00 -12.15
N MET A 94 10.21 11.93 -11.82
CA MET A 94 9.15 12.77 -12.36
C MET A 94 8.79 13.90 -11.38
N LYS A 95 7.93 14.81 -11.79
CA LYS A 95 7.44 15.89 -10.93
C LYS A 95 6.17 15.43 -10.20
N ALA A 96 5.96 15.96 -9.00
CA ALA A 96 4.69 15.87 -8.28
C ALA A 96 3.58 16.59 -9.07
N ILE A 97 2.37 16.02 -9.08
CA ILE A 97 1.20 16.58 -9.78
C ILE A 97 0.01 16.87 -8.85
N PHE A 98 -0.04 16.20 -7.70
CA PHE A 98 -1.12 16.42 -6.72
C PHE A 98 -0.77 17.52 -5.72
N HIS A 99 0.51 17.91 -5.65
CA HIS A 99 1.03 18.96 -4.77
C HIS A 99 0.79 18.73 -3.28
N SER A 100 0.68 17.46 -2.88
CA SER A 100 0.55 17.08 -1.48
C SER A 100 1.94 17.09 -0.83
N THR A 101 2.20 18.11 -0.03
CA THR A 101 3.54 18.38 0.57
C THR A 101 3.69 17.79 1.96
N GLU A 102 2.61 17.63 2.69
CA GLU A 102 2.59 17.13 4.06
C GLU A 102 1.89 15.77 4.14
N ASN A 103 2.44 14.89 4.98
CA ASN A 103 1.81 13.61 5.25
C ASN A 103 0.63 13.81 6.22
N PRO A 104 -0.62 13.59 5.79
CA PRO A 104 -1.78 13.75 6.68
C PRO A 104 -1.88 12.64 7.73
N LEU A 105 -1.20 11.51 7.53
CA LEU A 105 -1.22 10.34 8.43
C LEU A 105 0.19 9.93 8.87
N PRO A 106 0.92 10.79 9.63
CA PRO A 106 2.32 10.52 9.99
C PRO A 106 2.49 9.27 10.87
N TRP A 107 1.47 8.88 11.63
CA TRP A 107 1.46 7.67 12.43
C TRP A 107 1.53 6.41 11.57
N LEU A 108 0.99 6.44 10.35
CA LEU A 108 1.02 5.32 9.42
C LEU A 108 2.45 5.06 8.92
N ASP A 109 3.20 6.10 8.59
CA ASP A 109 4.62 5.98 8.23
C ASP A 109 5.44 5.36 9.38
N GLN A 110 5.14 5.72 10.64
CA GLN A 110 5.82 5.13 11.79
C GLN A 110 5.53 3.63 11.91
N GLN A 111 4.29 3.20 11.66
CA GLN A 111 3.93 1.78 11.66
C GLN A 111 4.60 1.03 10.51
N LEU A 112 4.61 1.60 9.31
CA LEU A 112 5.25 1.00 8.14
C LEU A 112 6.76 0.82 8.36
N ASN A 113 7.44 1.83 8.86
CA ASN A 113 8.88 1.77 9.15
C ASN A 113 9.21 0.80 10.30
N ALA A 114 8.36 0.67 11.32
CA ALA A 114 8.57 -0.27 12.41
C ALA A 114 8.53 -1.73 11.95
N VAL A 115 7.78 -2.03 10.89
CA VAL A 115 7.66 -3.37 10.29
C VAL A 115 8.92 -3.77 9.52
N GLU A 116 9.66 -2.81 8.95
CA GLU A 116 10.89 -3.09 8.19
C GLU A 116 11.98 -3.78 9.02
N HIS A 117 11.97 -3.61 10.34
CA HIS A 117 12.98 -4.20 11.23
C HIS A 117 12.61 -5.59 11.78
N ALA A 118 11.39 -6.09 11.51
CA ALA A 118 10.98 -7.41 11.95
C ALA A 118 11.39 -8.48 10.93
N ASN A 119 12.26 -9.43 11.34
CA ASN A 119 12.66 -10.54 10.48
C ASN A 119 11.50 -11.52 10.29
N PHE A 120 11.05 -11.72 9.07
CA PHE A 120 9.96 -12.62 8.70
C PHE A 120 10.19 -14.07 9.23
N PHE A 121 11.43 -14.54 9.23
CA PHE A 121 11.77 -15.90 9.66
C PHE A 121 11.83 -16.06 11.19
N GLU A 122 11.91 -14.96 11.94
CA GLU A 122 11.95 -14.95 13.39
C GLU A 122 10.55 -14.76 14.01
N ASN A 123 9.62 -14.13 13.29
CA ASN A 123 8.24 -13.95 13.73
C ASN A 123 7.39 -15.16 13.36
N ARG A 124 7.23 -16.08 14.30
CA ARG A 124 6.17 -17.07 14.22
C ARG A 124 4.83 -16.41 14.52
N ALA A 125 3.77 -16.80 13.78
CA ALA A 125 2.39 -16.45 14.08
C ALA A 125 1.95 -17.11 15.39
N THR A 126 2.46 -16.64 16.53
CA THR A 126 2.19 -17.20 17.86
C THR A 126 0.77 -16.88 18.33
N GLU A 127 0.09 -15.97 17.66
CA GLU A 127 -1.25 -15.50 18.01
C GLU A 127 -2.37 -16.15 17.18
N TYR A 128 -2.05 -17.10 16.33
CA TYR A 128 -3.04 -17.99 15.75
C TYR A 128 -3.52 -18.92 16.87
N ALA A 129 -4.59 -18.52 17.58
CA ALA A 129 -5.35 -19.50 18.31
C ALA A 129 -5.78 -20.54 17.29
N LYS A 130 -5.21 -21.74 17.36
CA LYS A 130 -5.80 -22.90 16.68
C LYS A 130 -7.23 -22.92 17.20
N SER A 131 -8.18 -22.50 16.38
CA SER A 131 -9.57 -22.80 16.65
C SER A 131 -9.59 -24.32 16.69
N SER A 132 -9.69 -24.86 17.91
CA SER A 132 -10.04 -26.25 18.06
C SER A 132 -11.44 -26.34 17.47
N THR A 133 -11.54 -26.79 16.23
CA THR A 133 -12.78 -27.30 15.68
C THR A 133 -13.16 -28.45 16.59
N GLN A 134 -13.99 -28.15 17.59
CA GLN A 134 -14.65 -29.17 18.38
C GLN A 134 -15.79 -29.70 17.49
N GLY A 135 -15.63 -30.87 16.93
CA GLY A 135 -16.60 -31.57 16.10
C GLY A 135 -15.94 -32.69 15.36
N ASN A 136 -16.62 -33.80 15.20
CA ASN A 136 -16.20 -34.92 14.34
C ASN A 136 -16.77 -34.68 12.94
N TRP A 137 -16.06 -35.15 11.90
CA TRP A 137 -16.53 -35.16 10.52
C TRP A 137 -17.91 -35.82 10.33
N GLN A 138 -18.31 -36.70 11.27
CA GLN A 138 -19.62 -37.34 11.30
C GLN A 138 -20.76 -36.37 11.66
N ASP A 139 -20.46 -35.23 12.28
CA ASP A 139 -21.49 -34.25 12.68
C ASP A 139 -21.89 -33.30 11.51
N ILE A 140 -21.22 -33.39 10.36
CA ILE A 140 -21.41 -32.55 9.19
C ILE A 140 -22.37 -33.17 8.15
N PHE A 141 -22.64 -34.46 8.27
CA PHE A 141 -23.45 -35.23 7.30
C PHE A 141 -24.71 -35.84 7.91
N ILE A 142 -25.43 -35.07 8.74
CA ILE A 142 -26.79 -35.43 9.19
C ILE A 142 -27.81 -34.66 8.36
#